data_9ff32f7fa7620e715ef44e065c39880c
#
_entry.id   9ff32f7fa7620e715ef44e065c39880c
#
_cell.length_a   1.000
_cell.length_b   1.000
_cell.length_c   1.000
_cell.angle_alpha   90.00
_cell.angle_beta   90.00
_cell.angle_gamma   90.00
#
_symmetry.space_group_name_H-M   'P 1'
#
loop_
_entity.id
_entity.type
_entity.pdbx_description
1 polymer ?
#
loop_
_entity_poly.entity_id
_entity_poly.type
_entity_poly.pdbx_seq_one_letter_code
_entity_poly.pdbx_strand_id
1 'polypeptide(L)'
;MHGPHSLAGVVRLPGGTQTMKNLPKLLVLEFWGLGDLAIASSFINKATQSFQVTVVAKSYAHDLQPLLWPDANVLAWHAPWTAFRGKYRFDRWPWKSLHQTLSTLRGQRFDVAVSARWDPRDHLFMWFTKASQRVGFPRRGSQWFLTQGIPMPPDQAHRFNQWSLVGQRIGVDVPVYQPQECIEKTIGLDRPPRCVVHSGAAQPVREWPLDRFLRLLDWLESAKIEVLLICDKHQRAWWEAHQKKVCVPQSVGELASAMKSCQAFVGNDSGPGHLAAAMGLPTLSIFGPQRTEWFRPAHPGGMVVEGADCPYKPCFDACRFETPHCLEEVSTEQVLEQLKAFVKIHLS
;
A
#
# COMPACT_ATOMS: atom_id res chain seq x y z
N MET A 1 -12.10 -41.41 -6.50
CA MET A 1 -10.94 -41.29 -7.40
C MET A 1 -11.13 -40.03 -8.20
N HIS A 2 -10.55 -38.92 -7.73
CA HIS A 2 -10.53 -37.63 -8.48
C HIS A 2 -9.07 -37.37 -8.84
N GLY A 3 -8.78 -37.44 -10.15
CA GLY A 3 -7.45 -37.19 -10.70
C GLY A 3 -7.01 -35.74 -10.55
N PRO A 4 -5.69 -35.47 -10.60
CA PRO A 4 -5.15 -34.11 -10.41
C PRO A 4 -5.49 -33.24 -11.60
N HIS A 5 -6.13 -32.08 -11.34
CA HIS A 5 -6.32 -31.03 -12.34
C HIS A 5 -4.95 -30.50 -12.78
N SER A 6 -4.66 -30.72 -14.03
CA SER A 6 -3.51 -30.19 -14.78
C SER A 6 -3.38 -28.67 -14.60
N LEU A 7 -2.25 -28.22 -14.06
CA LEU A 7 -1.79 -26.83 -14.07
C LEU A 7 -1.30 -26.47 -15.49
N ALA A 8 -2.21 -26.36 -16.44
CA ALA A 8 -1.88 -25.90 -17.79
C ALA A 8 -2.01 -24.38 -17.86
N GLY A 9 -0.89 -23.67 -18.11
CA GLY A 9 -0.91 -22.27 -18.46
C GLY A 9 0.11 -21.35 -17.77
N VAL A 10 1.27 -21.88 -17.38
CA VAL A 10 2.40 -21.00 -17.00
C VAL A 10 2.99 -20.41 -18.29
N VAL A 11 3.02 -19.08 -18.39
CA VAL A 11 3.72 -18.39 -19.48
C VAL A 11 5.21 -18.74 -19.39
N ARG A 12 5.73 -19.51 -20.34
CA ARG A 12 7.18 -19.70 -20.48
C ARG A 12 7.76 -18.45 -21.13
N LEU A 13 8.53 -17.68 -20.36
CA LEU A 13 9.36 -16.61 -20.91
C LEU A 13 10.54 -17.24 -21.68
N PRO A 14 10.90 -16.73 -22.86
CA PRO A 14 12.06 -17.23 -23.61
C PRO A 14 13.35 -16.94 -22.83
N GLY A 15 14.13 -17.96 -22.51
CA GLY A 15 15.45 -17.84 -21.89
C GLY A 15 16.44 -17.27 -22.90
N GLY A 16 16.89 -16.05 -22.70
CA GLY A 16 17.94 -15.36 -23.44
C GLY A 16 18.11 -13.94 -22.90
N THR A 17 19.32 -13.37 -22.93
CA THR A 17 19.60 -11.97 -22.63
C THR A 17 18.83 -11.05 -23.60
N GLN A 18 17.59 -10.70 -23.25
CA GLN A 18 16.79 -9.79 -24.05
C GLN A 18 17.14 -8.34 -23.72
N THR A 19 17.40 -7.54 -24.74
CA THR A 19 17.50 -6.08 -24.57
C THR A 19 16.13 -5.54 -24.14
N MET A 20 16.10 -4.52 -23.28
CA MET A 20 14.88 -3.89 -22.73
C MET A 20 13.79 -3.61 -23.79
N LYS A 21 14.18 -3.34 -25.04
CA LYS A 21 13.25 -3.03 -26.15
C LYS A 21 12.39 -4.22 -26.63
N ASN A 22 12.76 -5.46 -26.29
CA ASN A 22 12.08 -6.68 -26.75
C ASN A 22 11.25 -7.38 -25.65
N LEU A 23 11.17 -6.80 -24.46
CA LEU A 23 10.36 -7.36 -23.37
C LEU A 23 8.86 -7.19 -23.65
N PRO A 24 8.01 -8.17 -23.26
CA PRO A 24 6.57 -8.04 -23.37
C PRO A 24 6.05 -6.86 -22.53
N LYS A 25 4.94 -6.27 -22.94
CA LYS A 25 4.36 -5.09 -22.30
C LYS A 25 3.34 -5.50 -21.25
N LEU A 26 3.57 -5.04 -20.00
CA LEU A 26 2.68 -5.28 -18.86
C LEU A 26 1.97 -3.99 -18.45
N LEU A 27 0.66 -4.05 -18.37
CA LEU A 27 -0.19 -3.02 -17.78
C LEU A 27 -0.56 -3.40 -16.35
N VAL A 28 -0.20 -2.58 -15.38
CA VAL A 28 -0.57 -2.73 -13.97
C VAL A 28 -1.62 -1.69 -13.60
N LEU A 29 -2.78 -2.14 -13.12
CA LEU A 29 -3.84 -1.24 -12.66
C LEU A 29 -3.85 -1.17 -11.13
N GLU A 30 -3.54 0.02 -10.58
CA GLU A 30 -3.68 0.30 -9.16
C GLU A 30 -4.29 1.70 -8.94
N PHE A 31 -5.62 1.74 -9.00
CA PHE A 31 -6.39 2.99 -8.94
C PHE A 31 -6.69 3.49 -7.53
N TRP A 32 -6.41 2.70 -6.51
CA TRP A 32 -6.93 2.91 -5.16
C TRP A 32 -6.11 3.91 -4.35
N GLY A 33 -5.74 3.59 -3.13
CA GLY A 33 -5.05 4.52 -2.24
C GLY A 33 -3.53 4.51 -2.37
N LEU A 34 -2.88 5.43 -1.68
CA LEU A 34 -1.43 5.45 -1.54
C LEU A 34 -0.90 4.13 -0.94
N GLY A 35 -1.59 3.62 0.10
CA GLY A 35 -1.23 2.35 0.72
C GLY A 35 -1.30 1.17 -0.24
N ASP A 36 -2.34 1.11 -1.09
CA ASP A 36 -2.48 0.04 -2.09
C ASP A 36 -1.36 0.09 -3.13
N LEU A 37 -1.01 1.28 -3.60
CA LEU A 37 0.10 1.45 -4.55
C LEU A 37 1.45 1.12 -3.91
N ALA A 38 1.66 1.48 -2.64
CA ALA A 38 2.86 1.09 -1.89
C ALA A 38 2.95 -0.44 -1.71
N ILE A 39 1.84 -1.11 -1.42
CA ILE A 39 1.76 -2.58 -1.36
C ILE A 39 2.11 -3.21 -2.71
N ALA A 40 1.70 -2.61 -3.83
CA ALA A 40 2.01 -3.09 -5.18
C ALA A 40 3.48 -2.89 -5.59
N SER A 41 4.24 -2.05 -4.88
CA SER A 41 5.56 -1.58 -5.32
C SER A 41 6.57 -2.71 -5.49
N SER A 42 6.57 -3.72 -4.61
CA SER A 42 7.45 -4.88 -4.75
C SER A 42 7.18 -5.67 -6.03
N PHE A 43 5.90 -5.90 -6.35
CA PHE A 43 5.50 -6.54 -7.61
C PHE A 43 5.91 -5.69 -8.81
N ILE A 44 5.62 -4.39 -8.81
CA ILE A 44 5.95 -3.48 -9.91
C ILE A 44 7.46 -3.52 -10.20
N ASN A 45 8.28 -3.38 -9.16
CA ASN A 45 9.74 -3.39 -9.29
C ASN A 45 10.27 -4.74 -9.81
N LYS A 46 9.75 -5.86 -9.30
CA LYS A 46 10.13 -7.20 -9.81
C LYS A 46 9.69 -7.41 -11.25
N ALA A 47 8.51 -6.92 -11.63
CA ALA A 47 7.98 -7.07 -12.97
C ALA A 47 8.83 -6.33 -14.03
N THR A 48 9.52 -5.22 -13.69
CA THR A 48 10.40 -4.50 -14.63
C THR A 48 11.59 -5.33 -15.12
N GLN A 49 11.93 -6.39 -14.39
CA GLN A 49 13.01 -7.31 -14.80
C GLN A 49 12.62 -8.19 -16.00
N SER A 50 11.31 -8.38 -16.24
CA SER A 50 10.79 -9.29 -17.27
C SER A 50 9.80 -8.64 -18.24
N PHE A 51 9.38 -7.40 -17.96
CA PHE A 51 8.37 -6.68 -18.73
C PHE A 51 8.72 -5.20 -18.90
N GLN A 52 8.23 -4.61 -19.99
CA GLN A 52 8.06 -3.16 -20.09
C GLN A 52 6.79 -2.77 -19.32
N VAL A 53 6.95 -2.32 -18.09
CA VAL A 53 5.84 -2.07 -17.18
C VAL A 53 5.26 -0.67 -17.38
N THR A 54 3.94 -0.57 -17.51
CA THR A 54 3.18 0.68 -17.40
C THR A 54 2.18 0.56 -16.26
N VAL A 55 2.28 1.46 -15.29
CA VAL A 55 1.37 1.53 -14.13
C VAL A 55 0.34 2.62 -14.39
N VAL A 56 -0.95 2.28 -14.29
CA VAL A 56 -2.03 3.27 -14.27
C VAL A 56 -2.48 3.45 -12.83
N ALA A 57 -2.23 4.63 -12.30
CA ALA A 57 -2.51 4.97 -10.90
C ALA A 57 -2.88 6.46 -10.77
N LYS A 58 -3.13 6.93 -9.56
CA LYS A 58 -3.34 8.35 -9.28
C LYS A 58 -2.06 9.16 -9.52
N SER A 59 -2.20 10.46 -9.68
CA SER A 59 -1.11 11.38 -10.08
C SER A 59 0.14 11.30 -9.21
N TYR A 60 0.00 11.04 -7.92
CA TYR A 60 1.14 10.90 -7.00
C TYR A 60 2.05 9.69 -7.32
N ALA A 61 1.63 8.79 -8.20
CA ALA A 61 2.49 7.72 -8.68
C ALA A 61 3.73 8.24 -9.43
N HIS A 62 3.67 9.41 -10.04
CA HIS A 62 4.83 10.06 -10.63
C HIS A 62 5.90 10.43 -9.60
N ASP A 63 5.49 10.82 -8.38
CA ASP A 63 6.40 11.15 -7.29
C ASP A 63 7.13 9.89 -6.78
N LEU A 64 6.46 8.75 -6.80
CA LEU A 64 6.98 7.47 -6.30
C LEU A 64 7.80 6.71 -7.32
N GLN A 65 7.54 6.89 -8.61
CA GLN A 65 8.18 6.15 -9.69
C GLN A 65 9.70 6.19 -9.61
N PRO A 66 10.39 7.36 -9.49
CA PRO A 66 11.85 7.40 -9.43
C PRO A 66 12.44 6.82 -8.16
N LEU A 67 11.62 6.60 -7.13
CA LEU A 67 12.05 6.12 -5.81
C LEU A 67 11.89 4.61 -5.66
N LEU A 68 10.78 4.06 -6.14
CA LEU A 68 10.39 2.68 -5.85
C LEU A 68 10.50 1.76 -7.07
N TRP A 69 10.27 2.28 -8.27
CA TRP A 69 10.27 1.49 -9.51
C TRP A 69 10.66 2.35 -10.73
N PRO A 70 11.95 2.81 -10.78
CA PRO A 70 12.44 3.79 -11.76
C PRO A 70 12.29 3.32 -13.22
N ASP A 71 12.30 2.01 -13.45
CA ASP A 71 12.19 1.41 -14.78
C ASP A 71 10.76 1.20 -15.27
N ALA A 72 9.75 1.54 -14.44
CA ALA A 72 8.36 1.49 -14.85
C ALA A 72 7.90 2.83 -15.45
N ASN A 73 6.97 2.78 -16.41
CA ASN A 73 6.27 3.96 -16.89
C ASN A 73 5.02 4.21 -16.04
N VAL A 74 4.65 5.47 -15.86
CA VAL A 74 3.43 5.86 -15.15
C VAL A 74 2.50 6.61 -16.09
N LEU A 75 1.22 6.21 -16.10
CA LEU A 75 0.14 6.96 -16.69
C LEU A 75 -0.84 7.36 -15.58
N ALA A 76 -0.84 8.65 -15.24
CA ALA A 76 -1.72 9.15 -14.19
C ALA A 76 -3.18 9.20 -14.65
N TRP A 77 -4.06 8.53 -13.89
CA TRP A 77 -5.50 8.59 -14.12
C TRP A 77 -6.28 8.31 -12.84
N HIS A 78 -7.35 9.05 -12.62
CA HIS A 78 -8.21 8.93 -11.45
C HIS A 78 -9.48 8.16 -11.82
N ALA A 79 -9.57 6.90 -11.43
CA ALA A 79 -10.74 6.08 -11.66
C ALA A 79 -11.92 6.56 -10.80
N PRO A 80 -13.06 6.98 -11.41
CA PRO A 80 -14.16 7.60 -10.67
C PRO A 80 -14.82 6.65 -9.66
N TRP A 81 -14.74 5.35 -9.89
CA TRP A 81 -15.30 4.34 -8.97
C TRP A 81 -14.47 4.12 -7.69
N THR A 82 -13.27 4.70 -7.60
CA THR A 82 -12.47 4.66 -6.37
C THR A 82 -12.77 5.83 -5.42
N ALA A 83 -13.61 6.77 -5.82
CA ALA A 83 -14.02 7.88 -4.98
C ALA A 83 -14.80 7.38 -3.76
N PHE A 84 -14.53 7.97 -2.59
CA PHE A 84 -15.26 7.62 -1.36
C PHE A 84 -16.74 8.00 -1.46
N ARG A 85 -17.05 9.17 -2.06
CA ARG A 85 -18.41 9.65 -2.30
C ARG A 85 -18.67 9.81 -3.80
N GLY A 86 -19.90 9.55 -4.22
CA GLY A 86 -20.34 9.80 -5.61
C GLY A 86 -19.86 8.77 -6.64
N LYS A 87 -19.24 7.67 -6.25
CA LYS A 87 -18.72 6.63 -7.15
C LYS A 87 -19.75 5.98 -8.08
N TYR A 88 -21.05 6.12 -7.79
CA TYR A 88 -22.16 5.63 -8.62
C TYR A 88 -22.87 6.74 -9.41
N ARG A 89 -22.37 7.98 -9.35
CA ARG A 89 -22.88 9.10 -10.13
C ARG A 89 -22.27 9.09 -11.53
N PHE A 90 -22.74 8.16 -12.38
CA PHE A 90 -22.27 7.98 -13.76
C PHE A 90 -22.40 9.24 -14.62
N ASP A 91 -23.38 10.10 -14.31
CA ASP A 91 -23.59 11.41 -14.90
C ASP A 91 -22.40 12.38 -14.69
N ARG A 92 -21.63 12.18 -13.61
CA ARG A 92 -20.46 13.00 -13.26
C ARG A 92 -19.12 12.36 -13.57
N TRP A 93 -19.12 11.19 -14.19
CA TRP A 93 -17.86 10.54 -14.56
C TRP A 93 -17.15 11.31 -15.67
N PRO A 94 -15.80 11.41 -15.63
CA PRO A 94 -15.03 12.12 -16.65
C PRO A 94 -14.89 11.29 -17.92
N TRP A 95 -15.99 11.08 -18.64
CA TRP A 95 -16.08 10.19 -19.81
C TRP A 95 -15.06 10.52 -20.90
N LYS A 96 -14.78 11.81 -21.14
CA LYS A 96 -13.77 12.25 -22.11
C LYS A 96 -12.37 11.76 -21.67
N SER A 97 -12.00 11.94 -20.40
CA SER A 97 -10.73 11.48 -19.87
C SER A 97 -10.62 9.95 -19.89
N LEU A 98 -11.70 9.23 -19.54
CA LEU A 98 -11.76 7.77 -19.63
C LEU A 98 -11.50 7.30 -21.06
N HIS A 99 -12.19 7.88 -22.04
CA HIS A 99 -12.01 7.55 -23.46
C HIS A 99 -10.58 7.83 -23.94
N GLN A 100 -10.01 8.98 -23.58
CA GLN A 100 -8.63 9.36 -23.94
C GLN A 100 -7.62 8.36 -23.34
N THR A 101 -7.75 8.06 -22.05
CA THR A 101 -6.88 7.08 -21.36
C THR A 101 -6.95 5.71 -22.02
N LEU A 102 -8.15 5.20 -22.28
CA LEU A 102 -8.34 3.92 -22.98
C LEU A 102 -7.77 3.93 -24.40
N SER A 103 -7.93 5.02 -25.13
CA SER A 103 -7.35 5.17 -26.48
C SER A 103 -5.82 5.11 -26.44
N THR A 104 -5.20 5.83 -25.51
CA THR A 104 -3.74 5.82 -25.27
C THR A 104 -3.25 4.41 -24.94
N LEU A 105 -3.92 3.72 -24.02
CA LEU A 105 -3.54 2.37 -23.60
C LEU A 105 -3.70 1.34 -24.75
N ARG A 106 -4.77 1.43 -25.52
CA ARG A 106 -4.97 0.57 -26.71
C ARG A 106 -3.86 0.73 -27.74
N GLY A 107 -3.41 1.97 -27.96
CA GLY A 107 -2.31 2.26 -28.88
C GLY A 107 -0.98 1.60 -28.47
N GLN A 108 -0.76 1.36 -27.19
CA GLN A 108 0.45 0.71 -26.69
C GLN A 108 0.49 -0.81 -26.89
N ARG A 109 -0.67 -1.47 -27.09
CA ARG A 109 -0.79 -2.92 -27.35
C ARG A 109 -0.11 -3.76 -26.26
N PHE A 110 -0.72 -3.84 -25.09
CA PHE A 110 -0.22 -4.64 -23.98
C PHE A 110 -0.40 -6.15 -24.21
N ASP A 111 0.63 -6.93 -23.88
CA ASP A 111 0.57 -8.38 -23.87
C ASP A 111 -0.21 -8.88 -22.67
N VAL A 112 0.04 -8.27 -21.50
CA VAL A 112 -0.58 -8.63 -20.22
C VAL A 112 -1.13 -7.40 -19.53
N ALA A 113 -2.33 -7.49 -18.94
CA ALA A 113 -2.88 -6.53 -17.99
C ALA A 113 -3.25 -7.21 -16.69
N VAL A 114 -2.94 -6.57 -15.55
CA VAL A 114 -3.15 -7.15 -14.23
C VAL A 114 -3.81 -6.16 -13.26
N SER A 115 -4.62 -6.68 -12.34
CA SER A 115 -5.06 -5.99 -11.14
C SER A 115 -5.12 -7.00 -9.98
N ALA A 116 -4.60 -6.64 -8.82
CA ALA A 116 -4.74 -7.42 -7.60
C ALA A 116 -6.05 -7.14 -6.86
N ARG A 117 -6.89 -6.27 -7.41
CA ARG A 117 -8.22 -5.98 -6.87
C ARG A 117 -9.28 -6.88 -7.50
N TRP A 118 -10.30 -7.19 -6.72
CA TRP A 118 -11.48 -7.93 -7.19
C TRP A 118 -12.65 -7.02 -7.59
N ASP A 119 -12.34 -5.79 -8.01
CA ASP A 119 -13.36 -4.86 -8.47
C ASP A 119 -13.75 -5.16 -9.93
N PRO A 120 -15.01 -5.50 -10.22
CA PRO A 120 -15.44 -5.77 -11.60
C PRO A 120 -15.18 -4.62 -12.58
N ARG A 121 -15.11 -3.38 -12.07
CA ARG A 121 -14.87 -2.19 -12.92
C ARG A 121 -13.41 -2.12 -13.37
N ASP A 122 -12.46 -2.56 -12.54
CA ASP A 122 -11.06 -2.69 -12.92
C ASP A 122 -10.91 -3.76 -14.01
N HIS A 123 -11.62 -4.89 -13.89
CA HIS A 123 -11.61 -5.95 -14.90
C HIS A 123 -12.26 -5.51 -16.22
N LEU A 124 -13.36 -4.77 -16.16
CA LEU A 124 -13.98 -4.16 -17.33
C LEU A 124 -13.04 -3.15 -18.01
N PHE A 125 -12.34 -2.34 -17.22
CA PHE A 125 -11.32 -1.42 -17.73
C PHE A 125 -10.19 -2.19 -18.45
N MET A 126 -9.66 -3.27 -17.86
CA MET A 126 -8.68 -4.16 -18.51
C MET A 126 -9.21 -4.71 -19.84
N TRP A 127 -10.45 -5.15 -19.88
CA TRP A 127 -11.06 -5.66 -21.11
C TRP A 127 -11.08 -4.59 -22.22
N PHE A 128 -11.38 -3.36 -21.86
CA PHE A 128 -11.37 -2.25 -22.81
C PHE A 128 -9.95 -1.89 -23.31
N THR A 129 -8.89 -2.21 -22.60
CA THR A 129 -7.51 -1.98 -23.09
C THR A 129 -7.11 -2.91 -24.22
N LYS A 130 -7.85 -4.02 -24.41
CA LYS A 130 -7.57 -5.08 -25.40
C LYS A 130 -6.23 -5.81 -25.17
N ALA A 131 -5.70 -5.80 -23.94
CA ALA A 131 -4.56 -6.62 -23.60
C ALA A 131 -4.84 -8.10 -23.89
N SER A 132 -3.86 -8.81 -24.43
CA SER A 132 -4.01 -10.20 -24.87
C SER A 132 -4.32 -11.13 -23.69
N GLN A 133 -3.64 -10.94 -22.57
CA GLN A 133 -3.91 -11.61 -21.30
C GLN A 133 -4.40 -10.61 -20.27
N ARG A 134 -5.42 -10.98 -19.52
CA ARG A 134 -6.01 -10.16 -18.45
C ARG A 134 -6.14 -11.03 -17.20
N VAL A 135 -5.35 -10.71 -16.18
CA VAL A 135 -5.19 -11.52 -14.96
C VAL A 135 -5.70 -10.76 -13.75
N GLY A 136 -6.52 -11.39 -12.94
CA GLY A 136 -7.08 -10.78 -11.72
C GLY A 136 -7.97 -11.75 -10.94
N PHE A 137 -8.59 -11.25 -9.87
CA PHE A 137 -9.45 -12.02 -8.98
C PHE A 137 -10.92 -11.81 -9.35
N PRO A 138 -11.58 -12.76 -10.05
CA PRO A 138 -12.95 -12.57 -10.52
C PRO A 138 -13.95 -12.45 -9.36
N ARG A 139 -14.91 -11.54 -9.48
CA ARG A 139 -15.99 -11.35 -8.53
C ARG A 139 -17.25 -10.86 -9.25
N ARG A 140 -18.43 -11.32 -8.83
CA ARG A 140 -19.73 -10.85 -9.33
C ARG A 140 -19.86 -10.87 -10.85
N GLY A 141 -19.45 -11.95 -11.50
CA GLY A 141 -19.55 -12.09 -12.94
C GLY A 141 -18.39 -11.48 -13.75
N SER A 142 -17.40 -10.87 -13.12
CA SER A 142 -16.28 -10.23 -13.82
C SER A 142 -15.28 -11.19 -14.45
N GLN A 143 -15.42 -12.50 -14.26
CA GLN A 143 -14.62 -13.53 -14.96
C GLN A 143 -14.68 -13.38 -16.47
N TRP A 144 -15.78 -12.88 -17.02
CA TRP A 144 -15.93 -12.67 -18.46
C TRP A 144 -14.99 -11.60 -19.05
N PHE A 145 -14.48 -10.71 -18.22
CA PHE A 145 -13.52 -9.69 -18.63
C PHE A 145 -12.06 -10.14 -18.51
N LEU A 146 -11.82 -11.25 -17.80
CA LEU A 146 -10.50 -11.83 -17.58
C LEU A 146 -10.25 -12.97 -18.56
N THR A 147 -9.00 -13.16 -18.95
CA THR A 147 -8.55 -14.38 -19.67
C THR A 147 -8.06 -15.43 -18.70
N GLN A 148 -7.60 -14.98 -17.50
CA GLN A 148 -7.11 -15.84 -16.44
C GLN A 148 -7.60 -15.32 -15.09
N GLY A 149 -8.58 -15.99 -14.49
CA GLY A 149 -9.01 -15.72 -13.13
C GLY A 149 -8.10 -16.42 -12.11
N ILE A 150 -7.73 -15.70 -11.08
CA ILE A 150 -7.06 -16.28 -9.90
C ILE A 150 -8.14 -16.57 -8.86
N PRO A 151 -8.17 -17.75 -8.25
CA PRO A 151 -9.07 -18.02 -7.14
C PRO A 151 -8.91 -16.98 -6.03
N MET A 152 -10.03 -16.59 -5.42
CA MET A 152 -9.97 -15.67 -4.27
C MET A 152 -9.11 -16.28 -3.16
N PRO A 153 -8.14 -15.56 -2.63
CA PRO A 153 -7.39 -16.03 -1.49
C PRO A 153 -8.30 -16.14 -0.25
N PRO A 154 -7.90 -16.91 0.78
CA PRO A 154 -8.60 -16.94 2.05
C PRO A 154 -8.84 -15.54 2.62
N ASP A 155 -9.92 -15.36 3.38
CA ASP A 155 -10.30 -14.06 3.97
C ASP A 155 -9.19 -13.43 4.83
N GLN A 156 -8.30 -14.24 5.38
CA GLN A 156 -7.15 -13.81 6.18
C GLN A 156 -5.90 -13.47 5.35
N ALA A 157 -5.95 -13.60 4.01
CA ALA A 157 -4.78 -13.36 3.19
C ALA A 157 -4.40 -11.88 3.15
N HIS A 158 -3.14 -11.60 3.42
CA HIS A 158 -2.57 -10.27 3.37
C HIS A 158 -2.66 -9.67 1.96
N ARG A 159 -2.92 -8.37 1.85
CA ARG A 159 -3.07 -7.67 0.56
C ARG A 159 -1.82 -7.73 -0.31
N PHE A 160 -0.65 -7.69 0.28
CA PHE A 160 0.62 -7.90 -0.42
C PHE A 160 0.66 -9.25 -1.17
N ASN A 161 0.17 -10.31 -0.54
CA ASN A 161 0.19 -11.66 -1.11
C ASN A 161 -0.74 -11.82 -2.33
N GLN A 162 -1.69 -10.92 -2.52
CA GLN A 162 -2.47 -10.89 -3.76
C GLN A 162 -1.59 -10.52 -4.96
N TRP A 163 -0.62 -9.60 -4.78
CA TRP A 163 0.36 -9.30 -5.81
C TRP A 163 1.35 -10.46 -6.04
N SER A 164 1.69 -11.23 -5.00
CA SER A 164 2.49 -12.47 -5.16
C SER A 164 1.75 -13.50 -6.02
N LEU A 165 0.43 -13.70 -5.79
CA LEU A 165 -0.40 -14.59 -6.60
C LEU A 165 -0.53 -14.11 -8.06
N VAL A 166 -0.69 -12.81 -8.27
CA VAL A 166 -0.68 -12.21 -9.63
C VAL A 166 0.67 -12.45 -10.28
N GLY A 167 1.76 -12.22 -9.57
CA GLY A 167 3.13 -12.46 -10.04
C GLY A 167 3.34 -13.91 -10.49
N GLN A 168 3.00 -14.89 -9.64
CA GLN A 168 3.08 -16.30 -9.97
C GLN A 168 2.34 -16.66 -11.26
N ARG A 169 1.19 -16.01 -11.48
CA ARG A 169 0.36 -16.29 -12.66
C ARG A 169 0.98 -15.82 -13.97
N ILE A 170 1.82 -14.80 -13.93
CA ILE A 170 2.49 -14.21 -15.11
C ILE A 170 4.00 -14.44 -15.14
N GLY A 171 4.52 -15.30 -14.23
CA GLY A 171 5.96 -15.64 -14.19
C GLY A 171 6.85 -14.58 -13.56
N VAL A 172 6.32 -13.71 -12.70
CA VAL A 172 7.07 -12.75 -11.87
C VAL A 172 7.18 -13.29 -10.46
N ASP A 173 8.40 -13.52 -9.99
CA ASP A 173 8.66 -14.04 -8.65
C ASP A 173 8.61 -12.90 -7.61
N VAL A 174 7.47 -12.81 -6.93
CA VAL A 174 7.24 -11.90 -5.80
C VAL A 174 7.14 -12.74 -4.53
N PRO A 175 7.99 -12.51 -3.53
CA PRO A 175 7.95 -13.28 -2.30
C PRO A 175 6.61 -13.14 -1.59
N VAL A 176 6.17 -14.22 -0.94
CA VAL A 176 4.98 -14.18 -0.08
C VAL A 176 5.38 -13.50 1.23
N TYR A 177 4.65 -12.45 1.59
CA TYR A 177 4.83 -11.82 2.88
C TYR A 177 4.24 -12.69 3.99
N GLN A 178 5.07 -12.97 4.98
CA GLN A 178 4.67 -13.61 6.23
C GLN A 178 5.11 -12.70 7.38
N PRO A 179 4.20 -12.34 8.29
CA PRO A 179 4.60 -11.65 9.51
C PRO A 179 5.61 -12.52 10.26
N GLN A 180 6.76 -11.97 10.59
CA GLN A 180 7.77 -12.69 11.36
C GLN A 180 7.44 -12.59 12.86
N GLU A 181 7.53 -13.73 13.57
CA GLU A 181 7.44 -13.77 15.03
C GLU A 181 8.73 -13.27 15.68
N CYS A 182 9.88 -13.50 15.04
CA CYS A 182 11.18 -12.98 15.43
C CYS A 182 11.61 -11.88 14.46
N ILE A 183 11.73 -10.67 14.97
CA ILE A 183 12.16 -9.51 14.18
C ILE A 183 13.68 -9.44 14.19
N GLU A 184 14.29 -9.43 13.00
CA GLU A 184 15.74 -9.26 12.87
C GLU A 184 16.16 -7.83 13.29
N LYS A 185 17.23 -7.75 14.08
CA LYS A 185 17.79 -6.47 14.50
C LYS A 185 18.38 -5.73 13.31
N THR A 186 18.06 -4.46 13.16
CA THR A 186 18.73 -3.59 12.18
C THR A 186 20.20 -3.41 12.58
N ILE A 187 21.12 -3.70 11.67
CA ILE A 187 22.55 -3.62 11.94
C ILE A 187 22.98 -2.16 11.96
N GLY A 188 23.69 -1.78 13.03
CA GLY A 188 24.42 -0.54 13.30
C GLY A 188 24.07 0.71 12.49
N LEU A 189 23.74 1.79 13.16
CA LEU A 189 23.41 3.06 12.53
C LEU A 189 24.68 3.94 12.46
N ASP A 190 25.11 4.34 11.27
CA ASP A 190 26.22 5.27 11.06
C ASP A 190 25.90 6.73 11.44
N ARG A 191 24.68 6.98 11.92
CA ARG A 191 24.17 8.31 12.29
C ARG A 191 23.21 8.22 13.48
N PRO A 192 22.95 9.35 14.18
CA PRO A 192 21.97 9.38 15.26
C PRO A 192 20.62 8.80 14.83
N PRO A 193 19.97 8.00 15.67
CA PRO A 193 18.70 7.37 15.35
C PRO A 193 17.61 8.42 15.17
N ARG A 194 16.88 8.33 14.06
CA ARG A 194 15.81 9.25 13.70
C ARG A 194 14.56 8.49 13.27
N CYS A 195 13.44 8.83 13.88
CA CYS A 195 12.15 8.18 13.64
C CYS A 195 11.15 9.14 13.01
N VAL A 196 10.41 8.69 12.00
CA VAL A 196 9.20 9.37 11.56
C VAL A 196 8.08 9.04 12.53
N VAL A 197 7.38 10.04 13.03
CA VAL A 197 6.09 9.88 13.70
C VAL A 197 5.03 10.57 12.85
N HIS A 198 4.05 9.81 12.37
CA HIS A 198 2.95 10.31 11.54
C HIS A 198 1.62 10.18 12.27
N SER A 199 1.03 11.30 12.68
CA SER A 199 -0.20 11.33 13.48
C SER A 199 -1.49 11.32 12.67
N GLY A 200 -1.43 11.53 11.35
CA GLY A 200 -2.59 11.63 10.48
C GLY A 200 -3.08 10.29 9.94
N ALA A 201 -4.27 10.33 9.35
CA ALA A 201 -4.83 9.26 8.53
C ALA A 201 -5.85 9.83 7.54
N ALA A 202 -6.13 9.09 6.45
CA ALA A 202 -7.08 9.53 5.43
C ALA A 202 -8.54 9.63 5.94
N GLN A 203 -8.84 8.99 7.06
CA GLN A 203 -10.16 9.01 7.71
C GLN A 203 -9.99 9.23 9.21
N PRO A 204 -10.76 10.15 9.83
CA PRO A 204 -10.66 10.44 11.27
C PRO A 204 -10.82 9.20 12.16
N VAL A 205 -11.64 8.24 11.74
CA VAL A 205 -11.86 6.96 12.44
C VAL A 205 -10.59 6.11 12.60
N ARG A 206 -9.51 6.45 11.90
CA ARG A 206 -8.19 5.81 11.99
C ARG A 206 -7.16 6.66 12.72
N GLU A 207 -7.52 7.86 13.18
CA GLU A 207 -6.59 8.74 13.90
C GLU A 207 -6.60 8.40 15.39
N TRP A 208 -5.49 7.90 15.89
CA TRP A 208 -5.28 7.73 17.32
C TRP A 208 -5.15 9.11 17.98
N PRO A 209 -5.66 9.33 19.21
CA PRO A 209 -5.71 10.64 19.85
C PRO A 209 -4.36 11.36 19.89
N LEU A 210 -4.34 12.66 19.55
CA LEU A 210 -3.11 13.45 19.43
C LEU A 210 -2.39 13.65 20.76
N ASP A 211 -3.12 13.76 21.86
CA ASP A 211 -2.56 13.84 23.21
C ASP A 211 -1.77 12.59 23.59
N ARG A 212 -2.19 11.43 23.09
CA ARG A 212 -1.45 10.18 23.29
C ARG A 212 -0.19 10.12 22.43
N PHE A 213 -0.25 10.63 21.20
CA PHE A 213 0.96 10.81 20.38
C PHE A 213 1.95 11.78 21.05
N LEU A 214 1.49 12.83 21.71
CA LEU A 214 2.36 13.76 22.45
C LEU A 214 3.20 13.01 23.49
N ARG A 215 2.59 12.09 24.26
CA ARG A 215 3.31 11.26 25.24
C ARG A 215 4.33 10.32 24.57
N LEU A 216 4.06 9.84 23.35
CA LEU A 216 5.05 9.07 22.58
C LEU A 216 6.26 9.92 22.21
N LEU A 217 6.01 11.16 21.75
CA LEU A 217 7.08 12.09 21.38
C LEU A 217 7.97 12.39 22.58
N ASP A 218 7.38 12.70 23.74
CA ASP A 218 8.11 12.98 24.98
C ASP A 218 9.01 11.80 25.39
N TRP A 219 8.51 10.56 25.22
CA TRP A 219 9.32 9.37 25.49
C TRP A 219 10.47 9.22 24.49
N LEU A 220 10.22 9.39 23.17
CA LEU A 220 11.26 9.31 22.14
C LEU A 220 12.36 10.35 22.36
N GLU A 221 11.99 11.58 22.69
CA GLU A 221 12.92 12.66 23.05
C GLU A 221 13.77 12.28 24.28
N SER A 222 13.14 11.71 25.32
CA SER A 222 13.86 11.24 26.54
C SER A 222 14.84 10.10 26.23
N ALA A 223 14.51 9.26 25.24
CA ALA A 223 15.36 8.18 24.75
C ALA A 223 16.44 8.66 23.75
N LYS A 224 16.56 9.98 23.51
CA LYS A 224 17.51 10.60 22.57
C LYS A 224 17.32 10.15 21.11
N ILE A 225 16.10 9.81 20.74
CA ILE A 225 15.71 9.51 19.35
C ILE A 225 15.26 10.83 18.70
N GLU A 226 15.90 11.20 17.61
CA GLU A 226 15.45 12.36 16.83
C GLU A 226 14.11 12.06 16.17
N VAL A 227 13.14 12.96 16.32
CA VAL A 227 11.79 12.77 15.75
C VAL A 227 11.55 13.71 14.59
N LEU A 228 11.12 13.15 13.47
CA LEU A 228 10.48 13.87 12.38
C LEU A 228 8.97 13.71 12.53
N LEU A 229 8.31 14.69 13.16
CA LEU A 229 6.86 14.68 13.30
C LEU A 229 6.20 15.14 12.01
N ILE A 230 5.39 14.27 11.40
CA ILE A 230 4.60 14.56 10.21
C ILE A 230 3.12 14.49 10.59
N CYS A 231 2.34 15.44 10.15
CA CYS A 231 0.89 15.45 10.39
C CYS A 231 0.10 15.89 9.15
N ASP A 232 -1.19 15.63 9.17
CA ASP A 232 -2.11 16.15 8.19
C ASP A 232 -2.43 17.64 8.44
N LYS A 233 -2.81 18.36 7.40
CA LYS A 233 -3.01 19.80 7.45
C LYS A 233 -3.96 20.25 8.57
N HIS A 234 -5.01 19.48 8.86
CA HIS A 234 -5.99 19.82 9.89
C HIS A 234 -5.45 19.67 11.33
N GLN A 235 -4.39 18.88 11.52
CA GLN A 235 -3.78 18.65 12.84
C GLN A 235 -2.69 19.68 13.17
N ARG A 236 -2.22 20.44 12.16
CA ARG A 236 -1.09 21.37 12.31
C ARG A 236 -1.25 22.35 13.47
N ALA A 237 -2.39 23.04 13.53
CA ALA A 237 -2.65 24.05 14.56
C ALA A 237 -2.62 23.45 15.98
N TRP A 238 -3.08 22.22 16.14
CA TRP A 238 -3.04 21.51 17.41
C TRP A 238 -1.59 21.26 17.85
N TRP A 239 -0.74 20.79 16.95
CA TRP A 239 0.67 20.53 17.24
C TRP A 239 1.45 21.80 17.56
N GLU A 240 1.24 22.87 16.79
CA GLU A 240 1.87 24.17 17.02
C GLU A 240 1.47 24.76 18.39
N ALA A 241 0.22 24.60 18.80
CA ALA A 241 -0.25 25.00 20.12
C ALA A 241 0.44 24.25 21.27
N HIS A 242 0.89 23.00 21.02
CA HIS A 242 1.68 22.20 21.95
C HIS A 242 3.20 22.34 21.74
N GLN A 243 3.64 23.40 21.07
CA GLN A 243 5.05 23.75 20.84
C GLN A 243 5.87 22.66 20.14
N LYS A 244 5.21 21.75 19.38
CA LYS A 244 5.88 20.74 18.56
C LYS A 244 6.08 21.25 17.14
N LYS A 245 7.31 21.13 16.63
CA LYS A 245 7.64 21.43 15.24
C LYS A 245 7.13 20.32 14.34
N VAL A 246 6.31 20.66 13.36
CA VAL A 246 5.69 19.67 12.45
C VAL A 246 6.09 19.89 11.00
N CYS A 247 6.16 18.81 10.25
CA CYS A 247 6.23 18.78 8.81
C CYS A 247 4.84 18.43 8.25
N VAL A 248 4.34 19.23 7.30
CA VAL A 248 3.07 18.99 6.60
C VAL A 248 3.39 18.86 5.10
N PRO A 249 3.69 17.67 4.61
CA PRO A 249 4.02 17.46 3.20
C PRO A 249 2.88 17.90 2.28
N GLN A 250 3.19 18.62 1.21
CA GLN A 250 2.22 19.06 0.22
C GLN A 250 2.02 18.04 -0.91
N SER A 251 2.93 17.07 -1.02
CA SER A 251 2.86 15.98 -2.00
C SER A 251 3.36 14.67 -1.39
N VAL A 252 3.06 13.57 -2.08
CA VAL A 252 3.59 12.25 -1.70
C VAL A 252 5.12 12.20 -1.90
N GLY A 253 5.63 12.94 -2.89
CA GLY A 253 7.08 13.07 -3.11
C GLY A 253 7.80 13.76 -1.96
N GLU A 254 7.22 14.84 -1.41
CA GLU A 254 7.73 15.50 -0.21
C GLU A 254 7.70 14.56 1.00
N LEU A 255 6.59 13.84 1.20
CA LEU A 255 6.46 12.84 2.25
C LEU A 255 7.57 11.78 2.15
N ALA A 256 7.74 11.18 0.98
CA ALA A 256 8.76 10.16 0.74
C ALA A 256 10.19 10.73 0.94
N SER A 257 10.44 11.95 0.47
CA SER A 257 11.73 12.63 0.65
C SER A 257 12.06 12.89 2.12
N ALA A 258 11.06 13.29 2.91
CA ALA A 258 11.21 13.49 4.35
C ALA A 258 11.56 12.18 5.07
N MET A 259 10.92 11.06 4.67
CA MET A 259 11.16 9.74 5.26
C MET A 259 12.56 9.19 4.99
N LYS A 260 13.21 9.56 3.87
CA LYS A 260 14.55 9.06 3.50
C LYS A 260 15.65 9.29 4.55
N SER A 261 15.49 10.32 5.36
CA SER A 261 16.46 10.65 6.42
C SER A 261 16.25 9.86 7.71
N CYS A 262 15.21 9.03 7.78
CA CYS A 262 14.81 8.30 8.97
C CYS A 262 15.10 6.80 8.84
N GLN A 263 15.16 6.10 9.96
CA GLN A 263 15.44 4.68 10.04
C GLN A 263 14.21 3.85 10.45
N ALA A 264 13.16 4.48 10.95
CA ALA A 264 11.94 3.82 11.38
C ALA A 264 10.72 4.74 11.22
N PHE A 265 9.54 4.13 11.23
CA PHE A 265 8.26 4.82 11.15
C PHE A 265 7.32 4.37 12.27
N VAL A 266 6.65 5.31 12.90
CA VAL A 266 5.58 5.08 13.89
C VAL A 266 4.35 5.90 13.47
N GLY A 267 3.16 5.29 13.47
CA GLY A 267 1.95 6.03 13.12
C GLY A 267 0.69 5.17 13.04
N ASN A 268 -0.39 5.77 12.58
CA ASN A 268 -1.66 5.10 12.38
C ASN A 268 -1.63 4.11 11.19
N ASP A 269 -2.61 3.19 11.15
CA ASP A 269 -2.94 2.43 9.93
C ASP A 269 -3.31 3.37 8.78
N SER A 270 -2.34 3.66 7.94
CA SER A 270 -2.45 4.69 6.90
C SER A 270 -1.53 4.44 5.71
N GLY A 271 -1.80 5.12 4.58
CA GLY A 271 -0.96 5.06 3.39
C GLY A 271 0.52 5.36 3.64
N PRO A 272 0.88 6.38 4.44
CA PRO A 272 2.26 6.66 4.84
C PRO A 272 3.00 5.49 5.49
N GLY A 273 2.36 4.68 6.33
CA GLY A 273 2.97 3.49 6.92
C GLY A 273 3.34 2.42 5.88
N HIS A 274 2.46 2.20 4.90
CA HIS A 274 2.75 1.30 3.77
C HIS A 274 3.87 1.85 2.88
N LEU A 275 3.90 3.17 2.66
CA LEU A 275 4.97 3.81 1.91
C LEU A 275 6.32 3.65 2.63
N ALA A 276 6.37 3.87 3.94
CA ALA A 276 7.56 3.65 4.75
C ALA A 276 8.08 2.20 4.61
N ALA A 277 7.19 1.21 4.73
CA ALA A 277 7.54 -0.20 4.53
C ALA A 277 8.07 -0.48 3.11
N ALA A 278 7.45 0.09 2.07
CA ALA A 278 7.90 -0.04 0.68
C ALA A 278 9.27 0.62 0.43
N MET A 279 9.61 1.64 1.23
CA MET A 279 10.93 2.30 1.23
C MET A 279 11.97 1.57 2.09
N GLY A 280 11.61 0.43 2.72
CA GLY A 280 12.50 -0.37 3.54
C GLY A 280 12.63 0.09 4.99
N LEU A 281 11.73 0.95 5.49
CA LEU A 281 11.72 1.34 6.89
C LEU A 281 10.88 0.34 7.72
N PRO A 282 11.39 -0.19 8.84
CA PRO A 282 10.57 -0.89 9.81
C PRO A 282 9.47 0.04 10.34
N THR A 283 8.29 -0.53 10.61
CA THR A 283 7.11 0.24 10.98
C THR A 283 6.49 -0.25 12.27
N LEU A 284 6.11 0.67 13.16
CA LEU A 284 5.18 0.41 14.27
C LEU A 284 3.86 1.08 13.93
N SER A 285 2.81 0.29 13.70
CA SER A 285 1.52 0.80 13.23
C SER A 285 0.41 0.57 14.26
N ILE A 286 -0.36 1.63 14.53
CA ILE A 286 -1.50 1.62 15.45
C ILE A 286 -2.77 1.35 14.63
N PHE A 287 -3.43 0.22 14.92
CA PHE A 287 -4.58 -0.27 14.20
C PHE A 287 -5.88 -0.09 14.98
N GLY A 288 -6.90 0.32 14.28
CA GLY A 288 -8.27 0.42 14.77
C GLY A 288 -9.25 -0.36 13.90
N PRO A 289 -9.94 0.29 12.94
CA PRO A 289 -11.09 -0.27 12.22
C PRO A 289 -10.75 -1.34 11.18
N GLN A 290 -9.50 -1.46 10.77
CA GLN A 290 -9.05 -2.42 9.77
C GLN A 290 -8.43 -3.67 10.39
N ARG A 291 -8.37 -4.76 9.63
CA ARG A 291 -7.74 -6.02 10.05
C ARG A 291 -6.24 -5.97 9.81
N THR A 292 -5.47 -6.26 10.84
CA THR A 292 -4.01 -6.31 10.79
C THR A 292 -3.52 -7.41 9.84
N GLU A 293 -4.21 -8.54 9.76
CA GLU A 293 -3.89 -9.64 8.84
C GLU A 293 -3.95 -9.20 7.39
N TRP A 294 -4.78 -8.20 7.06
CA TRP A 294 -4.92 -7.70 5.69
C TRP A 294 -3.95 -6.58 5.36
N PHE A 295 -3.73 -5.67 6.32
CA PHE A 295 -3.18 -4.35 6.05
C PHE A 295 -1.99 -3.94 6.91
N ARG A 296 -1.40 -4.83 7.73
CA ARG A 296 -0.15 -4.42 8.38
C ARG A 296 0.90 -4.08 7.30
N PRO A 297 1.71 -3.03 7.46
CA PRO A 297 2.76 -2.73 6.50
C PRO A 297 3.69 -3.93 6.28
N ALA A 298 3.94 -4.27 5.00
CA ALA A 298 4.67 -5.48 4.63
C ALA A 298 6.18 -5.27 4.74
N HIS A 299 6.69 -5.27 5.97
CA HIS A 299 8.11 -5.18 6.28
C HIS A 299 8.48 -6.25 7.33
N PRO A 300 9.64 -6.94 7.20
CA PRO A 300 10.05 -7.96 8.19
C PRO A 300 10.15 -7.43 9.61
N GLY A 301 10.60 -6.19 9.79
CA GLY A 301 10.65 -5.51 11.08
C GLY A 301 9.36 -4.78 11.46
N GLY A 302 8.23 -5.08 10.81
CA GLY A 302 6.95 -4.43 11.10
C GLY A 302 6.30 -4.93 12.39
N MET A 303 5.91 -4.00 13.27
CA MET A 303 5.13 -4.26 14.48
C MET A 303 3.78 -3.57 14.42
N VAL A 304 2.80 -4.11 15.13
CA VAL A 304 1.45 -3.53 15.21
C VAL A 304 0.97 -3.48 16.65
N VAL A 305 0.20 -2.44 16.97
CA VAL A 305 -0.60 -2.36 18.18
C VAL A 305 -2.06 -2.29 17.76
N GLU A 306 -2.88 -3.14 18.33
CA GLU A 306 -4.29 -3.26 17.99
C GLU A 306 -5.13 -3.13 19.25
N GLY A 307 -6.25 -2.44 19.15
CA GLY A 307 -7.21 -2.31 20.25
C GLY A 307 -8.15 -3.51 20.34
N ALA A 308 -9.16 -3.37 21.17
CA ALA A 308 -10.13 -4.42 21.44
C ALA A 308 -10.87 -4.90 20.17
N ASP A 309 -11.30 -6.14 20.21
CA ASP A 309 -12.11 -6.74 19.16
C ASP A 309 -13.45 -6.00 19.00
N CYS A 310 -13.76 -5.70 17.75
CA CYS A 310 -15.05 -5.11 17.39
C CYS A 310 -15.82 -6.05 16.45
N PRO A 311 -17.07 -6.41 16.77
CA PRO A 311 -17.86 -7.33 15.95
C PRO A 311 -18.17 -6.80 14.55
N TYR A 312 -17.97 -5.50 14.33
CA TYR A 312 -18.16 -4.85 13.02
C TYR A 312 -16.86 -4.67 12.24
N LYS A 313 -15.73 -5.18 12.73
CA LYS A 313 -14.44 -5.11 12.07
C LYS A 313 -14.32 -6.17 10.95
N PRO A 314 -13.90 -5.80 9.72
CA PRO A 314 -13.57 -4.46 9.27
C PRO A 314 -14.83 -3.65 8.92
N CYS A 315 -14.94 -2.44 9.45
CA CYS A 315 -16.09 -1.57 9.19
C CYS A 315 -15.89 -0.70 7.92
N PHE A 316 -14.77 -0.83 7.23
CA PHE A 316 -14.42 -0.05 6.03
C PHE A 316 -14.59 1.47 6.23
N ASP A 317 -14.15 1.97 7.39
CA ASP A 317 -14.22 3.37 7.82
C ASP A 317 -15.64 3.92 8.06
N ALA A 318 -16.65 3.04 8.08
CA ALA A 318 -18.02 3.37 8.44
C ALA A 318 -18.30 2.88 9.86
N CYS A 319 -17.74 3.56 10.86
CA CYS A 319 -17.97 3.22 12.27
C CYS A 319 -19.44 3.37 12.64
N ARG A 320 -19.95 2.41 13.38
CA ARG A 320 -21.35 2.42 13.88
C ARG A 320 -21.51 3.08 15.25
N PHE A 321 -20.37 3.37 15.87
CA PHE A 321 -20.32 4.07 17.17
C PHE A 321 -19.96 5.53 16.94
N GLU A 322 -20.28 6.38 17.89
CA GLU A 322 -19.92 7.79 17.87
C GLU A 322 -18.40 7.97 17.90
N THR A 323 -17.71 7.14 18.69
CA THR A 323 -16.25 7.07 18.74
C THR A 323 -15.77 5.65 18.38
N PRO A 324 -14.63 5.50 17.71
CA PRO A 324 -14.10 4.20 17.30
C PRO A 324 -13.46 3.47 18.51
N HIS A 325 -14.24 2.74 19.30
CA HIS A 325 -13.75 2.01 20.48
C HIS A 325 -12.47 1.21 20.23
N CYS A 326 -12.39 0.53 19.09
CA CYS A 326 -11.21 -0.25 18.71
C CYS A 326 -9.91 0.57 18.62
N LEU A 327 -10.00 1.88 18.51
CA LEU A 327 -8.84 2.78 18.49
C LEU A 327 -8.71 3.56 19.80
N GLU A 328 -9.84 3.98 20.37
CA GLU A 328 -9.86 4.67 21.67
C GLU A 328 -9.33 3.78 22.81
N GLU A 329 -9.57 2.48 22.75
CA GLU A 329 -9.10 1.51 23.74
C GLU A 329 -7.62 1.15 23.60
N VAL A 330 -6.94 1.55 22.51
CA VAL A 330 -5.48 1.45 22.41
C VAL A 330 -4.86 2.44 23.39
N SER A 331 -4.44 1.96 24.55
CA SER A 331 -3.85 2.83 25.58
C SER A 331 -2.46 3.32 25.20
N THR A 332 -2.06 4.45 25.76
CA THR A 332 -0.70 4.96 25.59
C THR A 332 0.34 3.99 26.13
N GLU A 333 0.04 3.33 27.22
CA GLU A 333 0.91 2.35 27.88
C GLU A 333 1.20 1.15 26.95
N GLN A 334 0.18 0.61 26.31
CA GLN A 334 0.34 -0.47 25.30
C GLN A 334 1.23 -0.03 24.14
N VAL A 335 1.01 1.16 23.60
CA VAL A 335 1.82 1.66 22.49
C VAL A 335 3.25 1.94 22.93
N LEU A 336 3.46 2.52 24.12
CA LEU A 336 4.80 2.77 24.67
C LEU A 336 5.57 1.48 24.93
N GLU A 337 4.93 0.42 25.39
CA GLU A 337 5.57 -0.89 25.59
C GLU A 337 6.10 -1.43 24.26
N GLN A 338 5.26 -1.44 23.23
CA GLN A 338 5.66 -1.87 21.89
C GLN A 338 6.70 -0.93 21.26
N LEU A 339 6.59 0.37 21.49
CA LEU A 339 7.56 1.36 21.01
C LEU A 339 8.94 1.14 21.62
N LYS A 340 9.02 0.84 22.91
CA LYS A 340 10.29 0.51 23.59
C LYS A 340 10.96 -0.72 22.98
N ALA A 341 10.19 -1.77 22.74
CA ALA A 341 10.68 -2.98 22.08
C ALA A 341 11.14 -2.67 20.65
N PHE A 342 10.35 -1.91 19.87
CA PHE A 342 10.64 -1.51 18.52
C PHE A 342 11.92 -0.67 18.41
N VAL A 343 12.09 0.32 19.28
CA VAL A 343 13.30 1.17 19.33
C VAL A 343 14.53 0.33 19.67
N LYS A 344 14.44 -0.58 20.64
CA LYS A 344 15.54 -1.49 21.00
C LYS A 344 16.00 -2.36 19.84
N ILE A 345 15.08 -2.74 18.94
CA ILE A 345 15.38 -3.59 17.79
C ILE A 345 15.97 -2.78 16.63
N HIS A 346 15.42 -1.60 16.35
CA HIS A 346 15.66 -0.89 15.10
C HIS A 346 16.43 0.43 15.24
N LEU A 347 16.50 1.02 16.43
CA LEU A 347 17.07 2.36 16.65
C LEU A 347 18.14 2.40 17.77
N SER A 348 18.56 1.24 18.27
CA SER A 348 19.59 1.14 19.34
C SER A 348 20.93 0.65 18.80
#